data_3e629fca9285b227b9dfbd1c05b83967
#
_entry.id   3e629fca9285b227b9dfbd1c05b83967
#
_cell.length_a   1.000
_cell.length_b   1.000
_cell.length_c   1.000
_cell.angle_alpha   90.00
_cell.angle_beta   90.00
_cell.angle_gamma   90.00
#
_symmetry.space_group_name_H-M   'P 1'
#
loop_
_entity.id
_entity.type
_entity.pdbx_description
1 polymer ?
#
loop_
_entity_poly.entity_id
_entity_poly.type
_entity_poly.pdbx_seq_one_letter_code
_entity_poly.pdbx_strand_id
1 'polypeptide(L)'
;MNNDSELSTKRLKREILVRMIKAFLSDDFPENTRLIPYDMRPKGAEVPFRCCVHKERAILRARTLAGLGFSIEEDDERTLLSDYARRALTREKPEPNPLTVLESACHGCAESKMYVTDLCQNCVARPCMNACRFGAIQHINGRSVIDTEKCKKCGLCMKACPYGAITKTVVPCENACPVEHIFTQKSRKKILL
;
A
#
# COMPACT_ATOMS: atom_id res chain seq x y z
N MET A 1 15.86 8.24 6.58
CA MET A 1 14.43 7.83 6.51
C MET A 1 14.21 6.75 7.54
N ASN A 2 13.33 7.00 8.49
CA ASN A 2 13.33 6.41 9.82
C ASN A 2 13.03 4.91 9.87
N ASN A 3 13.93 4.18 10.52
CA ASN A 3 13.81 2.78 10.94
C ASN A 3 12.57 2.51 11.84
N ASP A 4 11.91 3.55 12.34
CA ASP A 4 10.81 3.45 13.29
C ASP A 4 9.50 2.93 12.68
N SER A 5 9.21 3.24 11.40
CA SER A 5 7.96 2.79 10.77
C SER A 5 7.99 1.30 10.44
N GLU A 6 9.14 0.79 10.03
CA GLU A 6 9.33 -0.65 9.76
C GLU A 6 9.29 -1.46 11.07
N LEU A 7 9.91 -0.92 12.12
CA LEU A 7 9.87 -1.49 13.46
C LEU A 7 8.43 -1.55 14.01
N SER A 8 7.65 -0.50 13.77
CA SER A 8 6.24 -0.40 14.16
C SER A 8 5.37 -1.48 13.49
N THR A 9 5.53 -1.72 12.20
CA THR A 9 4.76 -2.75 11.47
C THR A 9 5.13 -4.17 11.93
N LYS A 10 6.39 -4.45 12.17
CA LYS A 10 6.86 -5.74 12.70
C LYS A 10 6.32 -5.99 14.11
N ARG A 11 6.33 -4.97 14.98
CA ARG A 11 5.75 -5.05 16.34
C ARG A 11 4.26 -5.33 16.29
N LEU A 12 3.52 -4.60 15.46
CA LEU A 12 2.08 -4.79 15.30
C LEU A 12 1.74 -6.21 14.83
N LYS A 13 2.45 -6.71 13.82
CA LYS A 13 2.28 -8.09 13.34
C LYS A 13 2.53 -9.11 14.43
N ARG A 14 3.62 -8.95 15.18
CA ARG A 14 3.96 -9.83 16.30
C ARG A 14 2.89 -9.78 17.40
N GLU A 15 2.40 -8.60 17.74
CA GLU A 15 1.36 -8.43 18.77
C GLU A 15 0.07 -9.15 18.37
N ILE A 16 -0.38 -9.01 17.12
CA ILE A 16 -1.56 -9.73 16.62
C ILE A 16 -1.35 -11.24 16.74
N LEU A 17 -0.22 -11.77 16.26
CA LEU A 17 0.06 -13.20 16.31
C LEU A 17 0.10 -13.74 17.75
N VAL A 18 0.72 -13.01 18.68
CA VAL A 18 0.74 -13.39 20.11
C VAL A 18 -0.67 -13.42 20.68
N ARG A 19 -1.52 -12.43 20.37
CA ARG A 19 -2.92 -12.41 20.83
C ARG A 19 -3.74 -13.54 20.22
N MET A 20 -3.53 -13.86 18.94
CA MET A 20 -4.19 -14.99 18.29
C MET A 20 -3.79 -16.32 18.94
N ILE A 21 -2.51 -16.51 19.26
CA ILE A 21 -2.05 -17.71 19.98
C ILE A 21 -2.66 -17.79 21.38
N LYS A 22 -2.69 -16.68 22.11
CA LYS A 22 -3.35 -16.62 23.42
C LYS A 22 -4.84 -16.93 23.33
N ALA A 23 -5.54 -16.40 22.32
CA ALA A 23 -6.94 -16.71 22.07
C ALA A 23 -7.14 -18.20 21.75
N PHE A 24 -6.25 -18.80 20.95
CA PHE A 24 -6.29 -20.22 20.61
C PHE A 24 -6.08 -21.14 21.82
N LEU A 25 -5.24 -20.72 22.77
CA LEU A 25 -4.98 -21.46 24.01
C LEU A 25 -6.04 -21.23 25.10
N SER A 26 -7.01 -20.37 24.86
CA SER A 26 -8.10 -20.09 25.79
C SER A 26 -9.33 -20.94 25.49
N ASP A 27 -10.29 -20.97 26.44
CA ASP A 27 -11.51 -21.78 26.33
C ASP A 27 -12.49 -21.27 25.24
N ASP A 28 -12.41 -20.00 24.87
CA ASP A 28 -13.28 -19.40 23.83
C ASP A 28 -12.47 -18.68 22.74
N PHE A 29 -11.83 -19.49 21.90
CA PHE A 29 -11.06 -18.99 20.77
C PHE A 29 -11.84 -18.05 19.83
N PRO A 30 -13.10 -18.36 19.42
CA PRO A 30 -13.85 -17.50 18.52
C PRO A 30 -14.11 -16.10 19.08
N GLU A 31 -14.60 -16.00 20.31
CA GLU A 31 -14.94 -14.71 20.90
C GLU A 31 -13.68 -13.90 21.24
N ASN A 32 -12.66 -14.53 21.81
CA ASN A 32 -11.39 -13.88 22.08
C ASN A 32 -10.71 -13.35 20.81
N THR A 33 -10.84 -14.07 19.70
CA THR A 33 -10.33 -13.59 18.39
C THR A 33 -11.12 -12.37 17.91
N ARG A 34 -12.43 -12.34 18.10
CA ARG A 34 -13.28 -11.19 17.74
C ARG A 34 -12.88 -9.92 18.48
N LEU A 35 -12.45 -10.06 19.72
CA LEU A 35 -12.08 -8.92 20.58
C LEU A 35 -10.69 -8.34 20.30
N ILE A 36 -9.79 -9.05 19.62
CA ILE A 36 -8.40 -8.61 19.36
C ILE A 36 -8.31 -7.15 18.86
N PRO A 37 -9.06 -6.69 17.83
CA PRO A 37 -8.98 -5.31 17.37
C PRO A 37 -9.37 -4.28 18.41
N TYR A 38 -10.31 -4.62 19.28
CA TYR A 38 -10.83 -3.73 20.33
C TYR A 38 -9.88 -3.64 21.51
N ASP A 39 -9.27 -4.75 21.91
CA ASP A 39 -8.30 -4.82 23.00
C ASP A 39 -6.98 -4.15 22.61
N MET A 40 -6.59 -4.25 21.34
CA MET A 40 -5.40 -3.56 20.83
C MET A 40 -5.61 -2.05 20.70
N ARG A 41 -6.81 -1.60 20.44
CA ARG A 41 -7.18 -0.19 20.27
C ARG A 41 -8.49 0.10 21.01
N PRO A 42 -8.46 0.30 22.34
CA PRO A 42 -9.64 0.65 23.10
C PRO A 42 -10.22 2.01 22.68
N LYS A 43 -11.46 2.28 23.07
CA LYS A 43 -12.09 3.58 22.82
C LYS A 43 -11.29 4.69 23.49
N GLY A 44 -10.96 5.74 22.74
CA GLY A 44 -10.14 6.85 23.24
C GLY A 44 -8.62 6.63 23.15
N ALA A 45 -8.14 5.50 22.61
CA ALA A 45 -6.72 5.31 22.39
C ALA A 45 -6.16 6.32 21.39
N GLU A 46 -4.96 6.80 21.64
CA GLU A 46 -4.21 7.61 20.67
C GLU A 46 -3.86 6.80 19.43
N VAL A 47 -4.02 7.44 18.27
CA VAL A 47 -3.77 6.81 16.96
C VAL A 47 -2.71 7.63 16.23
N PRO A 48 -1.42 7.27 16.37
CA PRO A 48 -0.32 8.11 15.88
C PRO A 48 -0.22 8.20 14.36
N PHE A 49 -0.79 7.23 13.62
CA PHE A 49 -0.56 7.12 12.18
C PHE A 49 -1.81 7.25 11.32
N ARG A 50 -3.01 7.21 11.91
CA ARG A 50 -4.26 7.19 11.16
C ARG A 50 -5.27 8.18 11.69
N CYS A 51 -6.34 8.43 10.92
CA CYS A 51 -7.32 9.46 11.23
C CYS A 51 -8.12 9.19 12.52
N CYS A 52 -8.32 7.92 12.90
CA CYS A 52 -9.13 7.58 14.07
C CYS A 52 -8.96 6.11 14.49
N VAL A 53 -9.42 5.81 15.71
CA VAL A 53 -9.41 4.46 16.29
C VAL A 53 -10.24 3.45 15.48
N HIS A 54 -11.31 3.90 14.81
CA HIS A 54 -12.16 3.02 14.01
C HIS A 54 -11.43 2.49 12.78
N LYS A 55 -10.66 3.35 12.08
CA LYS A 55 -9.82 2.92 10.96
C LYS A 55 -8.72 1.96 11.40
N GLU A 56 -8.12 2.18 12.57
CA GLU A 56 -7.14 1.24 13.13
C GLU A 56 -7.78 -0.13 13.42
N ARG A 57 -8.96 -0.16 14.05
CA ARG A 57 -9.68 -1.41 14.32
C ARG A 57 -10.06 -2.16 13.06
N ALA A 58 -10.50 -1.47 12.01
CA ALA A 58 -10.81 -2.08 10.71
C ALA A 58 -9.57 -2.75 10.11
N ILE A 59 -8.42 -2.10 10.16
CA ILE A 59 -7.16 -2.66 9.69
C ILE A 59 -6.71 -3.84 10.55
N LEU A 60 -6.86 -3.74 11.88
CA LEU A 60 -6.55 -4.85 12.78
C LEU A 60 -7.46 -6.05 12.54
N ARG A 61 -8.76 -5.82 12.27
CA ARG A 61 -9.71 -6.85 11.88
C ARG A 61 -9.23 -7.58 10.61
N ALA A 62 -8.92 -6.84 9.56
CA ALA A 62 -8.42 -7.41 8.31
C ALA A 62 -7.10 -8.17 8.49
N ARG A 63 -6.18 -7.67 9.33
CA ARG A 63 -4.94 -8.37 9.66
C ARG A 63 -5.17 -9.65 10.47
N THR A 64 -6.14 -9.66 11.37
CA THR A 64 -6.52 -10.85 12.12
C THR A 64 -7.15 -11.89 11.21
N LEU A 65 -8.03 -11.46 10.29
CA LEU A 65 -8.63 -12.32 9.26
C LEU A 65 -7.56 -13.00 8.39
N ALA A 66 -6.61 -12.22 7.88
CA ALA A 66 -5.46 -12.76 7.14
C ALA A 66 -4.60 -13.72 8.00
N GLY A 67 -4.43 -13.41 9.28
CA GLY A 67 -3.74 -14.29 10.24
C GLY A 67 -4.47 -15.60 10.47
N LEU A 68 -5.80 -15.63 10.40
CA LEU A 68 -6.61 -16.84 10.37
C LEU A 68 -6.48 -17.60 9.05
N GLY A 69 -5.86 -17.02 8.01
CA GLY A 69 -5.62 -17.62 6.70
C GLY A 69 -6.82 -17.53 5.76
N PHE A 70 -7.61 -16.47 5.85
CA PHE A 70 -8.67 -16.15 4.90
C PHE A 70 -8.27 -14.99 4.00
N SER A 71 -8.79 -14.98 2.77
CA SER A 71 -8.64 -13.85 1.85
C SER A 71 -9.43 -12.65 2.37
N ILE A 72 -8.81 -11.47 2.32
CA ILE A 72 -9.50 -10.22 2.65
C ILE A 72 -10.42 -9.76 1.52
N GLU A 73 -10.10 -10.13 0.28
CA GLU A 73 -10.87 -9.76 -0.90
C GLU A 73 -12.27 -10.43 -0.92
N GLU A 74 -12.40 -11.56 -0.21
CA GLU A 74 -13.64 -12.32 -0.09
C GLU A 74 -14.44 -11.99 1.18
N ASP A 75 -13.92 -11.09 2.04
CA ASP A 75 -14.61 -10.67 3.26
C ASP A 75 -15.76 -9.73 2.91
N ASP A 76 -16.95 -10.09 3.36
CA ASP A 76 -18.18 -9.29 3.19
C ASP A 76 -18.34 -8.17 4.23
N GLU A 77 -17.35 -7.98 5.11
CA GLU A 77 -17.34 -7.04 6.23
C GLU A 77 -18.44 -7.25 7.30
N ARG A 78 -19.47 -8.03 7.02
CA ARG A 78 -20.59 -8.32 7.92
C ARG A 78 -20.31 -9.54 8.80
N THR A 79 -19.60 -10.51 8.24
CA THR A 79 -19.22 -11.74 8.96
C THR A 79 -18.29 -11.41 10.11
N LEU A 80 -18.60 -11.88 11.30
CA LEU A 80 -17.81 -11.63 12.49
C LEU A 80 -16.50 -12.42 12.47
N LEU A 81 -15.44 -11.86 13.07
CA LEU A 81 -14.17 -12.59 13.23
C LEU A 81 -14.34 -13.90 14.01
N SER A 82 -15.32 -13.98 14.92
CA SER A 82 -15.67 -15.22 15.62
C SER A 82 -16.13 -16.33 14.68
N ASP A 83 -16.85 -15.99 13.60
CA ASP A 83 -17.32 -16.97 12.62
C ASP A 83 -16.14 -17.47 11.75
N TYR A 84 -15.27 -16.57 11.35
CA TYR A 84 -14.02 -16.95 10.70
C TYR A 84 -13.12 -17.81 11.58
N ALA A 85 -13.05 -17.50 12.89
CA ALA A 85 -12.30 -18.32 13.84
C ALA A 85 -12.87 -19.74 13.97
N ARG A 86 -14.20 -19.90 14.03
CA ARG A 86 -14.87 -21.22 14.00
C ARG A 86 -14.55 -21.97 12.70
N ARG A 87 -14.66 -21.30 11.54
CA ARG A 87 -14.34 -21.89 10.24
C ARG A 87 -12.86 -22.28 10.14
N ALA A 88 -11.95 -21.51 10.74
CA ALA A 88 -10.52 -21.82 10.77
C ALA A 88 -10.22 -23.12 11.52
N LEU A 89 -11.00 -23.47 12.55
CA LEU A 89 -10.83 -24.72 13.32
C LEU A 89 -11.33 -25.96 12.56
N THR A 90 -12.29 -25.81 11.66
CA THR A 90 -12.95 -26.93 10.97
C THR A 90 -12.39 -27.21 9.58
N ARG A 91 -11.65 -26.27 8.99
CA ARG A 91 -11.11 -26.46 7.64
C ARG A 91 -9.88 -27.36 7.66
N GLU A 92 -9.71 -28.15 6.61
CA GLU A 92 -8.53 -29.04 6.46
C GLU A 92 -7.26 -28.29 6.05
N LYS A 93 -7.38 -27.26 5.22
CA LYS A 93 -6.24 -26.49 4.69
C LYS A 93 -6.52 -25.00 4.70
N PRO A 94 -5.52 -24.15 5.00
CA PRO A 94 -5.65 -22.70 4.79
C PRO A 94 -5.75 -22.39 3.30
N GLU A 95 -6.39 -21.26 2.96
CA GLU A 95 -6.42 -20.76 1.59
C GLU A 95 -5.01 -20.44 1.08
N PRO A 96 -4.72 -20.68 -0.21
CA PRO A 96 -3.36 -20.61 -0.75
C PRO A 96 -2.89 -19.19 -1.04
N ASN A 97 -3.28 -18.20 -0.26
CA ASN A 97 -2.84 -16.81 -0.44
C ASN A 97 -1.68 -16.47 0.53
N PRO A 98 -0.43 -16.67 0.12
CA PRO A 98 0.73 -16.43 1.00
C PRO A 98 0.96 -14.94 1.28
N LEU A 99 0.42 -14.05 0.44
CA LEU A 99 0.58 -12.60 0.54
C LEU A 99 -0.77 -11.90 0.46
N THR A 100 -1.08 -11.12 1.48
CA THR A 100 -2.30 -10.31 1.54
C THR A 100 -1.95 -8.84 1.57
N VAL A 101 -2.54 -8.06 0.66
CA VAL A 101 -2.40 -6.60 0.60
C VAL A 101 -3.63 -5.95 1.21
N LEU A 102 -3.41 -5.15 2.26
CA LEU A 102 -4.45 -4.40 2.94
C LEU A 102 -4.56 -3.00 2.33
N GLU A 103 -5.50 -2.78 1.43
CA GLU A 103 -5.73 -1.47 0.82
C GLU A 103 -6.08 -0.40 1.86
N SER A 104 -6.91 -0.73 2.85
CA SER A 104 -7.29 0.17 3.95
C SER A 104 -6.11 0.60 4.82
N ALA A 105 -5.03 -0.19 4.86
CA ALA A 105 -3.81 0.14 5.58
C ALA A 105 -2.88 1.06 4.77
N CYS A 106 -3.12 1.19 3.48
CA CYS A 106 -2.32 2.02 2.59
C CYS A 106 -2.82 3.47 2.60
N HIS A 107 -1.88 4.44 2.55
CA HIS A 107 -2.23 5.85 2.40
C HIS A 107 -2.52 6.25 0.94
N GLY A 108 -2.41 5.31 0.00
CA GLY A 108 -2.58 5.57 -1.43
C GLY A 108 -1.39 6.35 -2.00
N CYS A 109 -0.40 5.66 -2.56
CA CYS A 109 0.67 6.33 -3.28
C CYS A 109 0.15 6.91 -4.59
N ALA A 110 0.65 8.10 -4.95
CA ALA A 110 0.41 8.63 -6.29
C ALA A 110 0.98 7.64 -7.32
N GLU A 111 0.28 7.48 -8.44
CA GLU A 111 0.78 6.66 -9.53
C GLU A 111 2.19 7.07 -9.93
N SER A 112 2.98 6.09 -10.37
CA SER A 112 4.29 6.37 -10.95
C SER A 112 4.14 7.35 -12.11
N LYS A 113 4.75 8.52 -11.99
CA LYS A 113 4.74 9.55 -13.03
C LYS A 113 6.07 10.28 -13.08
N MET A 114 6.34 10.86 -14.24
CA MET A 114 7.43 11.84 -14.41
C MET A 114 6.87 13.22 -14.12
N TYR A 115 7.58 14.04 -13.36
CA TYR A 115 7.18 15.43 -13.13
C TYR A 115 8.42 16.34 -13.03
N VAL A 116 8.18 17.63 -13.26
CA VAL A 116 9.20 18.66 -13.18
C VAL A 116 9.12 19.32 -11.81
N THR A 117 10.24 19.37 -11.11
CA THR A 117 10.37 20.02 -9.79
C THR A 117 10.65 21.51 -9.95
N ASP A 118 10.67 22.24 -8.85
CA ASP A 118 10.98 23.67 -8.80
C ASP A 118 12.46 23.99 -9.13
N LEU A 119 13.30 22.98 -9.25
CA LEU A 119 14.67 23.11 -9.74
C LEU A 119 14.77 23.46 -11.24
N CYS A 120 13.65 23.51 -11.95
CA CYS A 120 13.63 23.83 -13.37
C CYS A 120 14.07 25.28 -13.63
N GLN A 121 15.22 25.45 -14.28
CA GLN A 121 15.83 26.76 -14.56
C GLN A 121 15.37 27.38 -15.89
N ASN A 122 14.33 26.84 -16.52
CA ASN A 122 13.82 27.39 -17.80
C ASN A 122 14.94 27.58 -18.85
N CYS A 123 15.84 26.60 -18.99
CA CYS A 123 17.03 26.71 -19.83
C CYS A 123 16.66 26.89 -21.33
N VAL A 124 17.40 27.76 -22.04
CA VAL A 124 17.17 28.09 -23.45
C VAL A 124 17.27 26.87 -24.37
N ALA A 125 18.24 26.01 -24.12
CA ALA A 125 18.48 24.82 -24.94
C ALA A 125 17.43 23.71 -24.79
N ARG A 126 16.61 23.72 -23.73
CA ARG A 126 15.51 22.78 -23.46
C ARG A 126 15.84 21.31 -23.74
N PRO A 127 16.94 20.78 -23.20
CA PRO A 127 17.40 19.42 -23.53
C PRO A 127 16.36 18.35 -23.16
N CYS A 128 15.53 18.59 -22.15
CA CYS A 128 14.45 17.68 -21.76
C CYS A 128 13.37 17.52 -22.87
N MET A 129 13.03 18.63 -23.57
CA MET A 129 12.08 18.59 -24.67
C MET A 129 12.68 17.88 -25.88
N ASN A 130 13.94 18.17 -26.23
CA ASN A 130 14.64 17.58 -27.34
C ASN A 130 14.86 16.06 -27.14
N ALA A 131 15.06 15.61 -25.90
CA ALA A 131 15.19 14.20 -25.56
C ALA A 131 13.84 13.42 -25.55
N CYS A 132 12.71 14.13 -25.57
CA CYS A 132 11.41 13.47 -25.51
C CYS A 132 10.90 13.04 -26.87
N ARG A 133 11.08 11.76 -27.23
CA ARG A 133 10.61 11.18 -28.49
C ARG A 133 9.09 11.16 -28.67
N PHE A 134 8.34 11.35 -27.56
CA PHE A 134 6.87 11.28 -27.55
C PHE A 134 6.21 12.66 -27.55
N GLY A 135 6.99 13.75 -27.59
CA GLY A 135 6.46 15.11 -27.54
C GLY A 135 5.65 15.42 -26.28
N ALA A 136 5.92 14.69 -25.19
CA ALA A 136 5.19 14.79 -23.94
C ALA A 136 5.64 15.97 -23.07
N ILE A 137 6.64 16.75 -23.46
CA ILE A 137 7.13 17.88 -22.70
C ILE A 137 6.83 19.17 -23.45
N GLN A 138 6.14 20.06 -22.77
CA GLN A 138 5.82 21.41 -23.28
C GLN A 138 6.43 22.44 -22.34
N HIS A 139 6.60 23.65 -22.86
CA HIS A 139 7.06 24.79 -22.08
C HIS A 139 5.90 25.75 -21.88
N ILE A 140 5.44 25.89 -20.64
CA ILE A 140 4.27 26.71 -20.27
C ILE A 140 4.67 27.62 -19.11
N ASN A 141 4.40 28.91 -19.23
CA ASN A 141 4.63 29.90 -18.19
C ASN A 141 6.05 29.85 -17.58
N GLY A 142 7.07 29.79 -18.43
CA GLY A 142 8.46 29.80 -17.96
C GLY A 142 8.95 28.48 -17.35
N ARG A 143 8.22 27.38 -17.53
CA ARG A 143 8.54 26.07 -16.94
C ARG A 143 8.25 24.94 -17.91
N SER A 144 9.07 23.89 -17.86
CA SER A 144 8.73 22.65 -18.56
C SER A 144 7.63 21.90 -17.83
N VAL A 145 6.62 21.44 -18.57
CA VAL A 145 5.49 20.65 -18.04
C VAL A 145 5.43 19.34 -18.81
N ILE A 146 5.18 18.23 -18.09
CA ILE A 146 5.07 16.90 -18.69
C ILE A 146 3.60 16.50 -18.78
N ASP A 147 3.15 16.25 -20.00
CA ASP A 147 1.85 15.66 -20.29
C ASP A 147 1.85 14.19 -19.87
N THR A 148 1.08 13.85 -18.86
CA THR A 148 1.03 12.50 -18.27
C THR A 148 0.37 11.48 -19.18
N GLU A 149 -0.48 11.89 -20.13
CA GLU A 149 -1.15 10.99 -21.08
C GLU A 149 -0.20 10.55 -22.19
N LYS A 150 0.62 11.48 -22.71
CA LYS A 150 1.63 11.21 -23.73
C LYS A 150 2.89 10.57 -23.16
N CYS A 151 3.17 10.78 -21.88
CA CYS A 151 4.42 10.35 -21.25
C CYS A 151 4.49 8.83 -21.08
N LYS A 152 5.47 8.19 -21.74
CA LYS A 152 5.75 6.74 -21.60
C LYS A 152 6.70 6.40 -20.45
N LYS A 153 7.02 7.38 -19.56
CA LYS A 153 7.85 7.19 -18.36
C LYS A 153 9.26 6.61 -18.62
N CYS A 154 9.81 6.81 -19.83
CA CYS A 154 11.09 6.23 -20.28
C CYS A 154 12.33 6.81 -19.59
N GLY A 155 12.24 7.99 -18.94
CA GLY A 155 13.33 8.61 -18.19
C GLY A 155 14.38 9.36 -19.01
N LEU A 156 14.28 9.44 -20.34
CA LEU A 156 15.26 10.15 -21.17
C LEU A 156 15.38 11.64 -20.82
N CYS A 157 14.27 12.30 -20.56
CA CYS A 157 14.24 13.70 -20.15
C CYS A 157 14.92 13.93 -18.80
N MET A 158 14.82 12.98 -17.87
CA MET A 158 15.48 13.02 -16.56
C MET A 158 17.01 12.98 -16.73
N LYS A 159 17.50 12.10 -17.62
CA LYS A 159 18.95 11.99 -17.92
C LYS A 159 19.49 13.22 -18.67
N ALA A 160 18.63 13.83 -19.49
CA ALA A 160 19.02 15.00 -20.29
C ALA A 160 19.00 16.31 -19.51
N CYS A 161 18.33 16.37 -18.34
CA CYS A 161 18.22 17.58 -17.57
C CYS A 161 19.52 17.86 -16.77
N PRO A 162 20.28 18.93 -17.06
CA PRO A 162 21.53 19.22 -16.36
C PRO A 162 21.31 19.65 -14.90
N TYR A 163 20.10 20.09 -14.56
CA TYR A 163 19.76 20.55 -13.21
C TYR A 163 19.08 19.47 -12.35
N GLY A 164 18.90 18.27 -12.87
CA GLY A 164 18.18 17.21 -12.13
C GLY A 164 16.72 17.57 -11.78
N ALA A 165 16.14 18.53 -12.54
CA ALA A 165 14.80 19.05 -12.24
C ALA A 165 13.65 18.10 -12.58
N ILE A 166 13.91 16.96 -13.23
CA ILE A 166 12.91 15.99 -13.61
C ILE A 166 13.10 14.72 -12.79
N THR A 167 12.06 14.32 -12.08
CA THR A 167 12.08 13.14 -11.23
C THR A 167 10.96 12.17 -11.61
N LYS A 168 11.16 10.89 -11.25
CA LYS A 168 10.16 9.82 -11.40
C LYS A 168 9.67 9.43 -10.03
N THR A 169 8.38 9.56 -9.77
CA THR A 169 7.75 8.90 -8.62
C THR A 169 7.60 7.42 -8.91
N VAL A 170 7.86 6.61 -7.91
CA VAL A 170 7.61 5.17 -7.97
C VAL A 170 6.69 4.79 -6.83
N VAL A 171 5.89 3.76 -7.02
CA VAL A 171 5.09 3.17 -5.93
C VAL A 171 6.03 2.25 -5.15
N PRO A 172 6.34 2.54 -3.87
CA PRO A 172 7.40 1.82 -3.16
C PRO A 172 7.16 0.31 -3.05
N CYS A 173 5.92 -0.09 -2.82
CA CYS A 173 5.58 -1.51 -2.70
C CYS A 173 5.70 -2.26 -4.04
N GLU A 174 5.32 -1.64 -5.16
CA GLU A 174 5.53 -2.22 -6.50
C GLU A 174 7.03 -2.41 -6.78
N ASN A 175 7.83 -1.39 -6.47
CA ASN A 175 9.26 -1.41 -6.72
C ASN A 175 10.03 -2.39 -5.81
N ALA A 176 9.52 -2.62 -4.60
CA ALA A 176 10.15 -3.51 -3.61
C ALA A 176 9.69 -4.97 -3.71
N CYS A 177 8.67 -5.28 -4.53
CA CYS A 177 8.13 -6.62 -4.63
C CYS A 177 9.05 -7.52 -5.48
N PRO A 178 9.68 -8.56 -4.90
CA PRO A 178 10.63 -9.41 -5.63
C PRO A 178 9.96 -10.31 -6.68
N VAL A 179 8.64 -10.48 -6.59
CA VAL A 179 7.85 -11.35 -7.46
C VAL A 179 6.90 -10.57 -8.37
N GLU A 180 7.01 -9.25 -8.41
CA GLU A 180 6.21 -8.34 -9.23
C GLU A 180 4.69 -8.54 -9.15
N HIS A 181 4.19 -9.03 -8.01
CA HIS A 181 2.76 -9.32 -7.80
C HIS A 181 1.95 -8.16 -7.21
N ILE A 182 2.60 -7.07 -6.86
CA ILE A 182 1.92 -5.88 -6.32
C ILE A 182 1.70 -4.89 -7.45
N PHE A 183 0.44 -4.70 -7.86
CA PHE A 183 0.04 -3.77 -8.90
C PHE A 183 -0.96 -2.75 -8.36
N THR A 184 -0.93 -1.53 -8.88
CA THR A 184 -2.01 -0.57 -8.64
C THR A 184 -3.29 -0.97 -9.38
N GLN A 185 -4.47 -0.60 -8.89
CA GLN A 185 -5.77 -0.95 -9.49
C GLN A 185 -5.89 -0.64 -10.98
N LYS A 186 -5.19 0.40 -11.49
CA LYS A 186 -5.16 0.70 -12.93
C LYS A 186 -4.35 -0.31 -13.74
N SER A 187 -3.33 -0.93 -13.17
CA SER A 187 -2.56 -1.98 -13.82
C SER A 187 -3.37 -3.28 -13.95
N ARG A 188 -4.21 -3.62 -12.96
CA ARG A 188 -5.10 -4.80 -13.00
C ARG A 188 -6.09 -4.76 -14.17
N LYS A 189 -6.60 -3.58 -14.56
CA LYS A 189 -7.50 -3.46 -15.74
C LYS A 189 -6.87 -3.83 -17.08
N LYS A 190 -5.54 -3.92 -17.17
CA LYS A 190 -4.83 -4.33 -18.40
C LYS A 190 -4.56 -5.83 -18.51
N ILE A 191 -4.74 -6.59 -17.44
CA ILE A 191 -4.44 -8.04 -17.40
C ILE A 191 -5.71 -8.89 -17.56
N LEU A 192 -6.89 -8.28 -17.51
CA LEU A 192 -8.19 -8.96 -17.69
C LEU A 192 -8.84 -8.70 -19.07
N LEU A 193 -8.07 -8.32 -20.04
CA LEU A 193 -8.36 -8.33 -21.47
C LEU A 193 -7.31 -9.20 -22.16
#